data_71028a38f32092d1aae00dd8d0c4818c
#
_entry.id   71028a38f32092d1aae00dd8d0c4818c
#
_cell.length_a   1.000
_cell.length_b   1.000
_cell.length_c   1.000
_cell.angle_alpha   90.00
_cell.angle_beta   90.00
_cell.angle_gamma   90.00
#
_symmetry.space_group_name_H-M   'P 1'
#
loop_
_entity.id
_entity.type
_entity.pdbx_description
1 polymer ?
#
loop_
_entity_poly.entity_id
_entity_poly.type
_entity_poly.pdbx_seq_one_letter_code
_entity_poly.pdbx_strand_id
1 'polypeptide(L)'
;MATSGWQQVETDGSIMRLHVSAPEGAGRFPALVVAQHQSGVDEFVQSMTKRLAGAGYVAAAPELYHRDGPECSDDARTRSMRLSDRNVIADINAAVAFLQRHSAVAPARVGIIGFCMGGRIVYLMSAANPDLKAAVAYYGGNIFRAWGRDIPSPFDRTAEIHCPLLGHFGADDKNPSPEDMQKLDAALAKLNKSHEFYSYNKAGHAFMDNTKESYRRHADEASWPRTLSFLDRHLAESAA
;
A
#
# COMPACT_ATOMS: atom_id res chain seq x y z
N MET A 1 -8.39 -13.57 18.86
CA MET A 1 -8.84 -12.73 17.71
C MET A 1 -7.89 -11.53 17.61
N ALA A 2 -7.48 -11.10 16.40
CA ALA A 2 -6.57 -9.96 16.26
C ALA A 2 -7.13 -8.71 16.96
N THR A 3 -6.25 -7.92 17.59
CA THR A 3 -6.63 -6.63 18.19
C THR A 3 -6.67 -5.58 17.10
N SER A 4 -7.65 -4.66 17.15
CA SER A 4 -7.77 -3.56 16.20
C SER A 4 -8.19 -2.27 16.88
N GLY A 5 -7.66 -1.13 16.44
CA GLY A 5 -8.04 0.18 16.99
C GLY A 5 -7.34 1.34 16.28
N TRP A 6 -7.77 2.54 16.63
CA TRP A 6 -7.16 3.76 16.12
C TRP A 6 -6.03 4.23 17.04
N GLN A 7 -4.91 4.59 16.43
CA GLN A 7 -3.75 5.22 17.04
C GLN A 7 -3.52 6.60 16.41
N GLN A 8 -2.62 7.38 16.97
CA GLN A 8 -2.29 8.71 16.46
C GLN A 8 -0.77 8.88 16.36
N VAL A 9 -0.35 9.58 15.33
CA VAL A 9 1.04 10.04 15.15
C VAL A 9 1.02 11.49 14.70
N GLU A 10 2.08 12.21 15.02
CA GLU A 10 2.30 13.55 14.50
C GLU A 10 3.15 13.47 13.21
N THR A 11 2.74 14.22 12.19
CA THR A 11 3.50 14.39 10.94
C THR A 11 3.30 15.81 10.42
N ASP A 12 4.38 16.51 10.12
CA ASP A 12 4.39 17.90 9.62
C ASP A 12 3.49 18.86 10.43
N GLY A 13 3.50 18.73 11.77
CA GLY A 13 2.70 19.57 12.68
C GLY A 13 1.18 19.27 12.66
N SER A 14 0.76 18.14 12.11
CA SER A 14 -0.62 17.68 12.07
C SER A 14 -0.75 16.30 12.71
N ILE A 15 -1.87 16.04 13.37
CA ILE A 15 -2.19 14.74 13.94
C ILE A 15 -2.82 13.86 12.88
N MET A 16 -2.18 12.76 12.56
CA MET A 16 -2.67 11.73 11.65
C MET A 16 -3.12 10.49 12.43
N ARG A 17 -4.33 9.99 12.14
CA ARG A 17 -4.80 8.73 12.69
C ARG A 17 -4.31 7.55 11.87
N LEU A 18 -4.07 6.45 12.57
CA LEU A 18 -3.70 5.15 12.00
C LEU A 18 -4.72 4.11 12.48
N HIS A 19 -5.35 3.37 11.56
CA HIS A 19 -6.06 2.16 11.96
C HIS A 19 -5.06 1.01 12.05
N VAL A 20 -4.85 0.49 13.25
CA VAL A 20 -3.83 -0.55 13.53
C VAL A 20 -4.52 -1.85 13.88
N SER A 21 -4.08 -2.94 13.27
CA SER A 21 -4.47 -4.30 13.64
C SER A 21 -3.22 -5.14 13.89
N ALA A 22 -3.23 -5.95 14.94
CA ALA A 22 -2.08 -6.79 15.33
C ALA A 22 -2.51 -8.24 15.60
N PRO A 23 -1.66 -9.22 15.28
CA PRO A 23 -1.88 -10.61 15.66
C PRO A 23 -1.97 -10.78 17.17
N GLU A 24 -2.63 -11.83 17.62
CA GLU A 24 -2.53 -12.27 19.02
C GLU A 24 -1.23 -13.04 19.26
N GLY A 25 -0.79 -13.02 20.50
CA GLY A 25 0.36 -13.78 20.94
C GLY A 25 1.53 -12.90 21.34
N ALA A 26 2.53 -13.54 21.95
CA ALA A 26 3.78 -12.92 22.32
C ALA A 26 4.79 -13.06 21.18
N GLY A 27 5.62 -12.03 20.97
CA GLY A 27 6.67 -12.03 19.96
C GLY A 27 6.68 -10.77 19.14
N ARG A 28 7.57 -10.74 18.15
CA ARG A 28 7.67 -9.65 17.19
C ARG A 28 7.29 -10.15 15.80
N PHE A 29 6.32 -9.51 15.20
CA PHE A 29 5.78 -9.83 13.89
C PHE A 29 6.38 -8.92 12.81
N PRO A 30 6.41 -9.35 11.54
CA PRO A 30 6.60 -8.43 10.42
C PRO A 30 5.44 -7.44 10.36
N ALA A 31 5.65 -6.29 9.72
CA ALA A 31 4.63 -5.26 9.68
C ALA A 31 4.40 -4.70 8.28
N LEU A 32 3.21 -4.17 8.04
CA LEU A 32 2.80 -3.58 6.77
C LEU A 32 2.10 -2.24 7.00
N VAL A 33 2.56 -1.22 6.28
CA VAL A 33 1.73 -0.05 6.04
C VAL A 33 0.68 -0.41 4.98
N VAL A 34 -0.59 -0.15 5.25
CA VAL A 34 -1.70 -0.33 4.30
C VAL A 34 -2.06 1.05 3.73
N ALA A 35 -1.57 1.35 2.53
CA ALA A 35 -1.86 2.61 1.88
C ALA A 35 -3.32 2.66 1.45
N GLN A 36 -4.05 3.68 1.93
CA GLN A 36 -5.47 3.85 1.68
C GLN A 36 -5.80 4.01 0.19
N HIS A 37 -7.00 3.59 -0.19
CA HIS A 37 -7.58 3.94 -1.48
C HIS A 37 -8.26 5.33 -1.45
N GLN A 38 -8.87 5.74 -2.55
CA GLN A 38 -9.45 7.09 -2.67
C GLN A 38 -10.52 7.39 -1.61
N SER A 39 -11.28 6.40 -1.14
CA SER A 39 -12.30 6.60 -0.10
C SER A 39 -11.73 6.79 1.32
N GLY A 40 -10.41 6.76 1.49
CA GLY A 40 -9.78 6.89 2.81
C GLY A 40 -9.58 5.55 3.51
N VAL A 41 -9.51 5.59 4.84
CA VAL A 41 -9.42 4.38 5.68
C VAL A 41 -10.84 3.92 6.04
N ASP A 42 -11.57 3.52 5.02
CA ASP A 42 -12.96 3.03 5.12
C ASP A 42 -13.03 1.56 5.59
N GLU A 43 -14.23 0.97 5.53
CA GLU A 43 -14.48 -0.41 5.96
C GLU A 43 -13.58 -1.41 5.21
N PHE A 44 -13.39 -1.23 3.90
CA PHE A 44 -12.52 -2.11 3.12
C PHE A 44 -11.07 -2.04 3.61
N VAL A 45 -10.48 -0.85 3.74
CA VAL A 45 -9.09 -0.68 4.19
C VAL A 45 -8.91 -1.21 5.61
N GLN A 46 -9.87 -0.95 6.52
CA GLN A 46 -9.86 -1.50 7.87
C GLN A 46 -9.96 -3.04 7.86
N SER A 47 -10.77 -3.62 6.97
CA SER A 47 -10.86 -5.08 6.81
C SER A 47 -9.55 -5.69 6.35
N MET A 48 -8.79 -5.00 5.47
CA MET A 48 -7.48 -5.44 5.02
C MET A 48 -6.44 -5.40 6.14
N THR A 49 -6.45 -4.41 7.04
CA THR A 49 -5.57 -4.45 8.21
C THR A 49 -5.86 -5.66 9.11
N LYS A 50 -7.14 -5.98 9.32
CA LYS A 50 -7.56 -7.17 10.09
C LYS A 50 -7.18 -8.48 9.38
N ARG A 51 -7.36 -8.56 8.05
CA ARG A 51 -7.01 -9.71 7.23
C ARG A 51 -5.51 -10.01 7.31
N LEU A 52 -4.67 -8.97 7.26
CA LEU A 52 -3.23 -9.06 7.44
C LEU A 52 -2.85 -9.47 8.86
N ALA A 53 -3.52 -8.94 9.89
CA ALA A 53 -3.30 -9.36 11.26
C ALA A 53 -3.63 -10.85 11.48
N GLY A 54 -4.72 -11.33 10.87
CA GLY A 54 -5.05 -12.75 10.83
C GLY A 54 -4.03 -13.63 10.11
N ALA A 55 -3.22 -13.04 9.22
CA ALA A 55 -2.13 -13.71 8.51
C ALA A 55 -0.74 -13.53 9.19
N GLY A 56 -0.68 -12.92 10.39
CA GLY A 56 0.56 -12.81 11.15
C GLY A 56 1.34 -11.52 10.97
N TYR A 57 0.74 -10.45 10.43
CA TYR A 57 1.38 -9.15 10.24
C TYR A 57 0.76 -8.08 11.13
N VAL A 58 1.56 -7.23 11.75
CA VAL A 58 1.03 -5.96 12.29
C VAL A 58 0.77 -5.03 11.11
N ALA A 59 -0.46 -4.53 10.98
CA ALA A 59 -0.86 -3.70 9.86
C ALA A 59 -1.34 -2.32 10.33
N ALA A 60 -0.86 -1.24 9.73
CA ALA A 60 -1.24 0.13 10.04
C ALA A 60 -1.68 0.88 8.78
N ALA A 61 -2.90 1.41 8.76
CA ALA A 61 -3.45 2.20 7.67
C ALA A 61 -3.51 3.68 8.07
N PRO A 62 -2.64 4.56 7.53
CA PRO A 62 -2.64 5.99 7.81
C PRO A 62 -3.76 6.71 7.07
N GLU A 63 -4.41 7.67 7.74
CA GLU A 63 -5.47 8.52 7.21
C GLU A 63 -4.87 9.76 6.52
N LEU A 64 -4.57 9.64 5.22
CA LEU A 64 -3.84 10.67 4.46
C LEU A 64 -4.62 11.99 4.26
N TYR A 65 -5.91 12.00 4.59
CA TYR A 65 -6.75 13.21 4.50
C TYR A 65 -6.78 14.04 5.80
N HIS A 66 -5.91 13.75 6.76
CA HIS A 66 -5.90 14.40 8.07
C HIS A 66 -5.69 15.92 8.00
N ARG A 67 -5.04 16.44 6.94
CA ARG A 67 -4.81 17.87 6.76
C ARG A 67 -6.04 18.66 6.34
N ASP A 68 -7.09 17.99 5.87
CA ASP A 68 -8.36 18.64 5.53
C ASP A 68 -9.14 19.11 6.78
N GLY A 69 -8.78 18.59 7.96
CA GLY A 69 -9.47 18.87 9.22
C GLY A 69 -10.77 18.06 9.41
N PRO A 70 -11.27 18.00 10.65
CA PRO A 70 -12.43 17.17 11.01
C PRO A 70 -13.76 17.68 10.42
N GLU A 71 -13.86 18.97 10.09
CA GLU A 71 -15.07 19.61 9.55
C GLU A 71 -15.18 19.50 8.03
N CYS A 72 -14.21 18.86 7.36
CA CYS A 72 -14.21 18.73 5.91
C CYS A 72 -15.33 17.78 5.45
N SER A 73 -16.31 18.33 4.72
CA SER A 73 -17.43 17.58 4.13
C SER A 73 -17.24 17.26 2.65
N ASP A 74 -16.07 17.56 2.09
CA ASP A 74 -15.79 17.28 0.68
C ASP A 74 -15.75 15.78 0.39
N ASP A 75 -16.16 15.41 -0.82
CA ASP A 75 -16.11 14.04 -1.26
C ASP A 75 -14.66 13.50 -1.41
N ALA A 76 -14.54 12.19 -1.43
CA ALA A 76 -13.26 11.51 -1.48
C ALA A 76 -12.41 11.88 -2.72
N ARG A 77 -13.06 12.18 -3.86
CA ARG A 77 -12.38 12.61 -5.09
C ARG A 77 -11.75 14.00 -4.90
N THR A 78 -12.50 14.94 -4.37
CA THR A 78 -12.03 16.29 -4.09
C THR A 78 -10.87 16.27 -3.09
N ARG A 79 -10.99 15.49 -2.01
CA ARG A 79 -9.92 15.31 -1.02
C ARG A 79 -8.67 14.71 -1.63
N SER A 80 -8.81 13.68 -2.49
CA SER A 80 -7.65 13.04 -3.14
C SER A 80 -6.89 13.99 -4.08
N MET A 81 -7.54 15.00 -4.67
CA MET A 81 -6.89 15.99 -5.53
C MET A 81 -6.00 16.99 -4.75
N ARG A 82 -6.13 17.06 -3.43
CA ARG A 82 -5.26 17.89 -2.58
C ARG A 82 -4.00 17.18 -2.12
N LEU A 83 -3.93 15.87 -2.31
CA LEU A 83 -2.73 15.11 -1.96
C LEU A 83 -1.56 15.55 -2.83
N SER A 84 -0.39 15.63 -2.22
CA SER A 84 0.88 15.81 -2.91
C SER A 84 1.82 14.65 -2.61
N ASP A 85 2.70 14.30 -3.55
CA ASP A 85 3.67 13.23 -3.34
C ASP A 85 4.57 13.51 -2.13
N ARG A 86 4.92 14.78 -1.89
CA ARG A 86 5.69 15.20 -0.71
C ARG A 86 4.96 14.85 0.59
N ASN A 87 3.69 15.24 0.72
CA ASN A 87 2.93 14.99 1.95
C ASN A 87 2.67 13.49 2.14
N VAL A 88 2.33 12.77 1.07
CA VAL A 88 2.15 11.32 1.12
C VAL A 88 3.41 10.60 1.58
N ILE A 89 4.59 11.01 1.09
CA ILE A 89 5.87 10.43 1.54
C ILE A 89 6.08 10.69 3.03
N ALA A 90 5.83 11.91 3.52
CA ALA A 90 5.96 12.24 4.94
C ALA A 90 5.02 11.41 5.81
N ASP A 91 3.76 11.28 5.41
CA ASP A 91 2.74 10.54 6.14
C ASP A 91 3.02 9.03 6.20
N ILE A 92 3.40 8.43 5.08
CA ILE A 92 3.78 7.01 5.04
C ILE A 92 5.06 6.77 5.84
N ASN A 93 6.04 7.67 5.78
CA ASN A 93 7.25 7.57 6.61
C ASN A 93 6.93 7.65 8.11
N ALA A 94 5.99 8.51 8.52
CA ALA A 94 5.51 8.56 9.91
C ALA A 94 4.84 7.25 10.34
N ALA A 95 4.05 6.62 9.45
CA ALA A 95 3.46 5.31 9.70
C ALA A 95 4.51 4.18 9.79
N VAL A 96 5.52 4.18 8.92
CA VAL A 96 6.67 3.24 8.99
C VAL A 96 7.40 3.41 10.32
N ALA A 97 7.74 4.64 10.70
CA ALA A 97 8.42 4.94 11.97
C ALA A 97 7.57 4.55 13.20
N PHE A 98 6.24 4.68 13.12
CA PHE A 98 5.34 4.18 14.16
C PHE A 98 5.44 2.66 14.28
N LEU A 99 5.36 1.93 13.17
CA LEU A 99 5.48 0.47 13.17
C LEU A 99 6.84 -0.01 13.69
N GLN A 100 7.93 0.63 13.28
CA GLN A 100 9.28 0.28 13.75
C GLN A 100 9.46 0.43 15.27
N ARG A 101 8.70 1.34 15.90
CA ARG A 101 8.71 1.55 17.36
C ARG A 101 7.65 0.72 18.11
N HIS A 102 6.71 0.10 17.40
CA HIS A 102 5.64 -0.69 18.02
C HIS A 102 6.20 -1.97 18.66
N SER A 103 5.84 -2.24 19.92
CA SER A 103 6.41 -3.35 20.72
C SER A 103 6.24 -4.73 20.09
N ALA A 104 5.16 -4.96 19.35
CA ALA A 104 4.88 -6.22 18.67
C ALA A 104 5.53 -6.33 17.28
N VAL A 105 6.33 -5.34 16.82
CA VAL A 105 6.92 -5.34 15.49
C VAL A 105 8.41 -5.68 15.52
N ALA A 106 8.85 -6.47 14.54
CA ALA A 106 10.26 -6.63 14.20
C ALA A 106 10.68 -5.44 13.30
N PRO A 107 11.45 -4.44 13.81
CA PRO A 107 11.64 -3.15 13.12
C PRO A 107 12.27 -3.25 11.72
N ALA A 108 13.08 -4.27 11.49
CA ALA A 108 13.74 -4.51 10.20
C ALA A 108 12.84 -5.20 9.16
N ARG A 109 11.60 -5.55 9.52
CA ARG A 109 10.68 -6.37 8.71
C ARG A 109 9.40 -5.60 8.38
N VAL A 110 9.56 -4.40 7.83
CA VAL A 110 8.44 -3.53 7.46
C VAL A 110 8.31 -3.47 5.94
N GLY A 111 7.10 -3.69 5.45
CA GLY A 111 6.73 -3.54 4.04
C GLY A 111 5.54 -2.60 3.86
N ILE A 112 5.06 -2.50 2.63
CA ILE A 112 3.90 -1.69 2.27
C ILE A 112 2.99 -2.47 1.32
N ILE A 113 1.68 -2.33 1.51
CA ILE A 113 0.64 -2.83 0.61
C ILE A 113 -0.38 -1.73 0.35
N GLY A 114 -0.96 -1.68 -0.84
CA GLY A 114 -1.98 -0.69 -1.14
C GLY A 114 -2.86 -1.05 -2.32
N PHE A 115 -4.05 -0.45 -2.35
CA PHE A 115 -5.14 -0.74 -3.28
C PHE A 115 -5.56 0.52 -4.02
N CYS A 116 -5.80 0.46 -5.34
CA CYS A 116 -6.23 1.62 -6.12
C CYS A 116 -5.22 2.78 -6.01
N MET A 117 -5.63 3.92 -5.50
CA MET A 117 -4.76 5.04 -5.14
C MET A 117 -3.59 4.58 -4.26
N GLY A 118 -3.84 3.67 -3.30
CA GLY A 118 -2.81 3.07 -2.46
C GLY A 118 -1.78 2.26 -3.24
N GLY A 119 -2.16 1.59 -4.33
CA GLY A 119 -1.23 0.91 -5.22
C GLY A 119 -0.24 1.86 -5.91
N ARG A 120 -0.70 3.07 -6.29
CA ARG A 120 0.19 4.14 -6.75
C ARG A 120 1.15 4.60 -5.66
N ILE A 121 0.64 4.75 -4.43
CA ILE A 121 1.44 5.15 -3.27
C ILE A 121 2.51 4.10 -2.98
N VAL A 122 2.18 2.82 -3.08
CA VAL A 122 3.16 1.72 -2.95
C VAL A 122 4.31 1.89 -3.93
N TYR A 123 4.01 2.15 -5.22
CA TYR A 123 5.05 2.35 -6.23
C TYR A 123 5.93 3.57 -5.92
N LEU A 124 5.33 4.68 -5.49
CA LEU A 124 6.07 5.87 -5.05
C LEU A 124 6.98 5.55 -3.87
N MET A 125 6.46 4.88 -2.86
CA MET A 125 7.18 4.62 -1.62
C MET A 125 8.28 3.56 -1.77
N SER A 126 8.15 2.61 -2.70
CA SER A 126 9.23 1.65 -3.02
C SER A 126 10.49 2.34 -3.53
N ALA A 127 10.35 3.55 -4.10
CA ALA A 127 11.47 4.41 -4.51
C ALA A 127 11.86 5.42 -3.42
N ALA A 128 10.90 5.91 -2.63
CA ALA A 128 11.12 7.01 -1.70
C ALA A 128 11.61 6.59 -0.30
N ASN A 129 11.39 5.33 0.10
CA ASN A 129 11.76 4.85 1.43
C ASN A 129 12.59 3.56 1.36
N PRO A 130 13.92 3.62 1.61
CA PRO A 130 14.82 2.47 1.53
C PRO A 130 14.67 1.47 2.68
N ASP A 131 13.94 1.80 3.73
CA ASP A 131 13.69 0.90 4.86
C ASP A 131 12.63 -0.16 4.54
N LEU A 132 11.80 0.06 3.53
CA LEU A 132 10.81 -0.91 3.09
C LEU A 132 11.48 -2.15 2.48
N LYS A 133 11.06 -3.34 2.93
CA LYS A 133 11.64 -4.63 2.50
C LYS A 133 10.80 -5.35 1.46
N ALA A 134 9.53 -4.99 1.32
CA ALA A 134 8.60 -5.54 0.33
C ALA A 134 7.52 -4.51 0.00
N ALA A 135 7.07 -4.48 -1.25
CA ALA A 135 6.01 -3.60 -1.71
C ALA A 135 4.98 -4.39 -2.53
N VAL A 136 3.69 -4.25 -2.20
CA VAL A 136 2.59 -4.96 -2.88
C VAL A 136 1.55 -3.95 -3.38
N ALA A 137 1.40 -3.83 -4.69
CA ALA A 137 0.48 -2.90 -5.34
C ALA A 137 -0.69 -3.65 -6.00
N TYR A 138 -1.91 -3.38 -5.56
CA TYR A 138 -3.12 -3.84 -6.21
C TYR A 138 -3.70 -2.73 -7.08
N TYR A 139 -3.82 -3.01 -8.37
CA TYR A 139 -4.44 -2.11 -9.39
C TYR A 139 -4.10 -0.62 -9.19
N GLY A 140 -2.81 -0.32 -8.99
CA GLY A 140 -2.30 1.04 -8.79
C GLY A 140 -2.33 1.83 -10.09
N GLY A 141 -3.31 2.73 -10.23
CA GLY A 141 -3.41 3.62 -11.38
C GLY A 141 -2.61 4.92 -11.22
N ASN A 142 -2.56 5.75 -12.27
CA ASN A 142 -1.94 7.08 -12.25
C ASN A 142 -0.45 7.13 -11.83
N ILE A 143 0.30 6.05 -11.99
CA ILE A 143 1.73 5.97 -11.65
C ILE A 143 2.57 6.92 -12.52
N PHE A 144 2.11 7.21 -13.75
CA PHE A 144 2.76 8.13 -14.71
C PHE A 144 2.48 9.61 -14.42
N ARG A 145 1.74 9.93 -13.36
CA ARG A 145 1.36 11.29 -13.00
C ARG A 145 1.91 11.67 -11.64
N ALA A 146 2.68 12.76 -11.59
CA ALA A 146 3.11 13.39 -10.34
C ALA A 146 1.93 14.09 -9.64
N TRP A 147 1.91 14.04 -8.30
CA TRP A 147 1.04 14.86 -7.46
C TRP A 147 1.84 16.02 -6.88
N GLY A 148 2.00 17.05 -7.69
CA GLY A 148 2.77 18.24 -7.43
C GLY A 148 3.26 18.87 -8.72
N ARG A 149 3.77 20.10 -8.62
CA ARG A 149 4.37 20.81 -9.76
C ARG A 149 5.87 20.55 -9.81
N ASP A 150 6.39 20.43 -11.02
CA ASP A 150 7.85 20.36 -11.28
C ASP A 150 8.59 19.25 -10.49
N ILE A 151 7.91 18.14 -10.25
CA ILE A 151 8.48 16.93 -9.61
C ILE A 151 8.29 15.72 -10.52
N PRO A 152 9.19 14.72 -10.43
CA PRO A 152 9.05 13.48 -11.19
C PRO A 152 7.80 12.69 -10.76
N SER A 153 7.17 12.00 -11.72
CA SER A 153 6.12 11.04 -11.40
C SER A 153 6.70 9.82 -10.67
N PRO A 154 5.88 8.98 -10.03
CA PRO A 154 6.37 7.71 -9.49
C PRO A 154 7.08 6.86 -10.54
N PHE A 155 6.61 6.83 -11.79
CA PHE A 155 7.25 6.10 -12.88
C PHE A 155 8.65 6.63 -13.21
N ASP A 156 8.86 7.94 -13.22
CA ASP A 156 10.18 8.55 -13.49
C ASP A 156 11.23 8.17 -12.42
N ARG A 157 10.75 7.75 -11.24
CA ARG A 157 11.58 7.30 -10.11
C ARG A 157 11.83 5.78 -10.08
N THR A 158 11.47 5.03 -11.12
CA THR A 158 11.64 3.57 -11.18
C THR A 158 13.07 3.13 -10.88
N ALA A 159 14.08 3.89 -11.31
CA ALA A 159 15.48 3.60 -11.03
C ALA A 159 15.85 3.63 -9.54
N GLU A 160 15.07 4.37 -8.73
CA GLU A 160 15.27 4.53 -7.29
C GLU A 160 14.60 3.42 -6.46
N ILE A 161 13.83 2.51 -7.04
CA ILE A 161 13.16 1.42 -6.32
C ILE A 161 14.20 0.55 -5.60
N HIS A 162 13.99 0.34 -4.30
CA HIS A 162 14.94 -0.33 -3.40
C HIS A 162 14.52 -1.74 -2.99
N CYS A 163 13.22 -2.05 -2.99
CA CYS A 163 12.70 -3.32 -2.52
C CYS A 163 11.98 -4.10 -3.63
N PRO A 164 11.83 -5.42 -3.49
CA PRO A 164 11.00 -6.23 -4.38
C PRO A 164 9.57 -5.71 -4.44
N LEU A 165 8.98 -5.70 -5.64
CA LEU A 165 7.65 -5.20 -5.93
C LEU A 165 6.75 -6.30 -6.50
N LEU A 166 5.61 -6.55 -5.85
CA LEU A 166 4.54 -7.39 -6.38
C LEU A 166 3.40 -6.51 -6.91
N GLY A 167 2.96 -6.76 -8.14
CA GLY A 167 1.84 -6.08 -8.77
C GLY A 167 0.69 -7.02 -9.13
N HIS A 168 -0.53 -6.66 -8.76
CA HIS A 168 -1.75 -7.36 -9.15
C HIS A 168 -2.64 -6.45 -9.98
N PHE A 169 -2.99 -6.88 -11.20
CA PHE A 169 -3.71 -6.09 -12.21
C PHE A 169 -4.98 -6.80 -12.69
N GLY A 170 -6.04 -6.05 -12.93
CA GLY A 170 -7.20 -6.56 -13.64
C GLY A 170 -6.98 -6.46 -15.16
N ALA A 171 -7.25 -7.54 -15.90
CA ALA A 171 -7.09 -7.53 -17.35
C ALA A 171 -8.09 -6.61 -18.07
N ASP A 172 -9.22 -6.29 -17.43
CA ASP A 172 -10.25 -5.38 -17.94
C ASP A 172 -10.16 -3.98 -17.31
N ASP A 173 -9.09 -3.69 -16.52
CA ASP A 173 -8.88 -2.37 -15.92
C ASP A 173 -8.45 -1.36 -16.97
N LYS A 174 -8.91 -0.11 -16.82
CA LYS A 174 -8.56 1.00 -17.70
C LYS A 174 -7.53 1.94 -17.09
N ASN A 175 -7.32 1.83 -15.77
CA ASN A 175 -6.34 2.64 -15.05
C ASN A 175 -5.94 1.97 -13.72
N PRO A 176 -4.84 1.17 -13.69
CA PRO A 176 -3.88 0.97 -14.78
C PRO A 176 -4.44 0.06 -15.88
N SER A 177 -4.18 0.42 -17.14
CA SER A 177 -4.51 -0.44 -18.28
C SER A 177 -3.50 -1.60 -18.43
N PRO A 178 -3.80 -2.66 -19.21
CA PRO A 178 -2.82 -3.68 -19.56
C PRO A 178 -1.55 -3.11 -20.20
N GLU A 179 -1.67 -2.05 -21.00
CA GLU A 179 -0.53 -1.34 -21.61
C GLU A 179 0.31 -0.61 -20.55
N ASP A 180 -0.34 -0.05 -19.52
CA ASP A 180 0.37 0.56 -18.39
C ASP A 180 1.16 -0.50 -17.60
N MET A 181 0.54 -1.66 -17.33
CA MET A 181 1.23 -2.79 -16.71
C MET A 181 2.47 -3.21 -17.52
N GLN A 182 2.35 -3.35 -18.85
CA GLN A 182 3.46 -3.73 -19.72
C GLN A 182 4.60 -2.69 -19.69
N LYS A 183 4.27 -1.40 -19.68
CA LYS A 183 5.27 -0.33 -19.55
C LYS A 183 6.01 -0.37 -18.23
N LEU A 184 5.30 -0.62 -17.13
CA LEU A 184 5.90 -0.77 -15.80
C LEU A 184 6.83 -1.99 -15.76
N ASP A 185 6.37 -3.14 -16.25
CA ASP A 185 7.12 -4.40 -16.32
C ASP A 185 8.42 -4.21 -17.12
N ALA A 186 8.31 -3.64 -18.32
CA ALA A 186 9.47 -3.38 -19.18
C ALA A 186 10.49 -2.41 -18.54
N ALA A 187 10.01 -1.36 -17.84
CA ALA A 187 10.90 -0.41 -17.19
C ALA A 187 11.63 -1.04 -16.00
N LEU A 188 10.94 -1.82 -15.18
CA LEU A 188 11.51 -2.53 -14.04
C LEU A 188 12.53 -3.58 -14.50
N ALA A 189 12.19 -4.38 -15.53
CA ALA A 189 13.08 -5.36 -16.13
C ALA A 189 14.35 -4.72 -16.69
N LYS A 190 14.21 -3.62 -17.47
CA LYS A 190 15.34 -2.86 -18.03
C LYS A 190 16.31 -2.36 -16.97
N LEU A 191 15.79 -1.99 -15.78
CA LEU A 191 16.58 -1.48 -14.66
C LEU A 191 16.98 -2.57 -13.65
N ASN A 192 16.76 -3.85 -13.99
CA ASN A 192 17.03 -5.01 -13.12
C ASN A 192 16.39 -4.86 -11.71
N LYS A 193 15.19 -4.29 -11.63
CA LYS A 193 14.43 -4.20 -10.37
C LYS A 193 13.66 -5.50 -10.15
N SER A 194 13.78 -6.07 -8.94
CA SER A 194 13.07 -7.28 -8.57
C SER A 194 11.55 -7.02 -8.54
N HIS A 195 10.79 -7.72 -9.38
CA HIS A 195 9.34 -7.59 -9.42
C HIS A 195 8.65 -8.84 -9.92
N GLU A 196 7.38 -8.99 -9.54
CA GLU A 196 6.46 -10.04 -9.97
C GLU A 196 5.12 -9.39 -10.32
N PHE A 197 4.62 -9.55 -11.55
CA PHE A 197 3.36 -8.99 -11.99
C PHE A 197 2.38 -10.09 -12.41
N TYR A 198 1.14 -9.97 -11.96
CA TYR A 198 0.05 -10.88 -12.28
C TYR A 198 -1.16 -10.12 -12.80
N SER A 199 -1.73 -10.59 -13.90
CA SER A 199 -2.97 -10.08 -14.46
C SER A 199 -4.10 -11.11 -14.31
N TYR A 200 -5.32 -10.63 -14.00
CA TYR A 200 -6.48 -11.47 -13.71
C TYR A 200 -7.56 -11.23 -14.76
N ASN A 201 -7.87 -12.25 -15.56
CA ASN A 201 -8.91 -12.18 -16.59
C ASN A 201 -10.29 -11.88 -15.97
N LYS A 202 -11.14 -11.13 -16.68
CA LYS A 202 -12.49 -10.76 -16.22
C LYS A 202 -12.50 -10.02 -14.88
N ALA A 203 -11.41 -9.35 -14.53
CA ALA A 203 -11.28 -8.48 -13.39
C ALA A 203 -10.93 -7.06 -13.88
N GLY A 204 -11.64 -6.08 -13.36
CA GLY A 204 -11.37 -4.67 -13.60
C GLY A 204 -10.76 -4.02 -12.36
N HIS A 205 -10.92 -2.69 -12.27
CA HIS A 205 -10.47 -1.93 -11.10
C HIS A 205 -11.19 -2.37 -9.81
N ALA A 206 -10.47 -2.35 -8.68
CA ALA A 206 -11.00 -2.67 -7.35
C ALA A 206 -11.56 -4.09 -7.17
N PHE A 207 -11.01 -5.08 -7.89
CA PHE A 207 -11.48 -6.47 -7.82
C PHE A 207 -11.34 -7.14 -6.44
N MET A 208 -10.56 -6.56 -5.53
CA MET A 208 -10.41 -7.05 -4.14
C MET A 208 -11.47 -6.50 -3.19
N ASP A 209 -12.16 -5.43 -3.56
CA ASP A 209 -13.11 -4.73 -2.69
C ASP A 209 -14.48 -5.42 -2.69
N ASN A 210 -14.70 -6.29 -1.71
CA ASN A 210 -15.93 -7.06 -1.57
C ASN A 210 -17.16 -6.24 -1.15
N THR A 211 -16.99 -4.94 -0.92
CA THR A 211 -18.09 -4.00 -0.69
C THR A 211 -18.65 -3.42 -1.99
N LYS A 212 -18.01 -3.73 -3.14
CA LYS A 212 -18.33 -3.17 -4.46
C LYS A 212 -18.74 -4.22 -5.49
N GLU A 213 -19.52 -3.82 -6.47
CA GLU A 213 -19.91 -4.67 -7.62
C GLU A 213 -18.71 -5.11 -8.48
N SER A 214 -17.60 -4.35 -8.43
CA SER A 214 -16.35 -4.70 -9.12
C SER A 214 -15.60 -5.89 -8.50
N TYR A 215 -15.99 -6.36 -7.31
CA TYR A 215 -15.38 -7.51 -6.67
C TYR A 215 -15.37 -8.76 -7.56
N ARG A 216 -14.24 -9.43 -7.63
CA ARG A 216 -14.08 -10.67 -8.39
C ARG A 216 -13.44 -11.73 -7.50
N ARG A 217 -14.29 -12.61 -6.97
CA ARG A 217 -13.88 -13.68 -6.05
C ARG A 217 -12.71 -14.50 -6.56
N HIS A 218 -12.72 -14.90 -7.83
CA HIS A 218 -11.63 -15.69 -8.43
C HIS A 218 -10.29 -14.94 -8.44
N ALA A 219 -10.31 -13.61 -8.62
CA ALA A 219 -9.10 -12.78 -8.61
C ALA A 219 -8.59 -12.55 -7.17
N ASP A 220 -9.49 -12.36 -6.20
CA ASP A 220 -9.14 -12.33 -4.78
C ASP A 220 -8.50 -13.65 -4.33
N GLU A 221 -9.18 -14.78 -4.56
CA GLU A 221 -8.71 -16.11 -4.18
C GLU A 221 -7.37 -16.49 -4.85
N ALA A 222 -7.09 -15.96 -6.04
CA ALA A 222 -5.82 -16.18 -6.73
C ALA A 222 -4.71 -15.22 -6.30
N SER A 223 -5.02 -13.94 -6.02
CA SER A 223 -4.03 -12.92 -5.70
C SER A 223 -3.56 -12.97 -4.25
N TRP A 224 -4.47 -13.25 -3.31
CA TRP A 224 -4.14 -13.22 -1.89
C TRP A 224 -3.07 -14.24 -1.46
N PRO A 225 -3.12 -15.52 -1.84
CA PRO A 225 -2.03 -16.45 -1.55
C PRO A 225 -0.69 -16.05 -2.15
N ARG A 226 -0.68 -15.44 -3.35
CA ARG A 226 0.55 -14.89 -3.97
C ARG A 226 1.12 -13.74 -3.14
N THR A 227 0.24 -12.85 -2.66
CA THR A 227 0.64 -11.77 -1.75
C THR A 227 1.29 -12.32 -0.49
N LEU A 228 0.65 -13.27 0.20
CA LEU A 228 1.21 -13.86 1.41
C LEU A 228 2.55 -14.55 1.15
N SER A 229 2.64 -15.38 0.10
CA SER A 229 3.88 -16.04 -0.27
C SER A 229 5.01 -15.06 -0.60
N PHE A 230 4.71 -13.95 -1.29
CA PHE A 230 5.68 -12.91 -1.57
C PHE A 230 6.15 -12.21 -0.29
N LEU A 231 5.22 -11.81 0.58
CA LEU A 231 5.53 -11.17 1.85
C LEU A 231 6.36 -12.08 2.76
N ASP A 232 6.03 -13.37 2.83
CA ASP A 232 6.77 -14.36 3.62
C ASP A 232 8.21 -14.49 3.13
N ARG A 233 8.46 -14.48 1.82
CA ARG A 233 9.83 -14.54 1.28
C ARG A 233 10.68 -13.31 1.60
N HIS A 234 10.04 -12.12 1.66
CA HIS A 234 10.78 -10.86 1.76
C HIS A 234 10.73 -10.22 3.15
N LEU A 235 9.81 -10.66 4.00
CA LEU A 235 9.68 -10.23 5.40
C LEU A 235 9.97 -11.37 6.40
N ALA A 236 10.51 -12.50 5.95
CA ALA A 236 10.97 -13.57 6.84
C ALA A 236 12.11 -13.10 7.77
N GLU A 237 12.33 -13.79 8.87
CA GLU A 237 13.56 -13.62 9.64
C GLU A 237 14.75 -14.02 8.76
N SER A 238 15.75 -13.14 8.68
CA SER A 238 17.02 -13.55 8.08
C SER A 238 17.54 -14.74 8.89
N ALA A 239 17.79 -15.86 8.21
CA ALA A 239 18.50 -16.96 8.87
C ALA A 239 19.83 -16.39 9.43
N ALA A 240 19.98 -16.46 10.75
CA ALA A 240 21.17 -16.00 11.46
C ALA A 240 22.40 -16.85 11.08
#